data_e11acc3c7da3e2d163f69838af3dd87c
#
_entry.id   e11acc3c7da3e2d163f69838af3dd87c
#
_cell.length_a   1.000
_cell.length_b   1.000
_cell.length_c   1.000
_cell.angle_alpha   90.00
_cell.angle_beta   90.00
_cell.angle_gamma   90.00
#
_symmetry.space_group_name_H-M   'P 1'
#
loop_
_entity.id
_entity.type
_entity.pdbx_description
1 polymer ?
#
loop_
_entity_poly.entity_id
_entity_poly.type
_entity_poly.pdbx_seq_one_letter_code
_entity_poly.pdbx_strand_id
1 'polypeptide(L)'
;MYGPVILPGHMKGNPHSWLKKVIEGEEPPHQKIPNDSTSMSHLHDLASLFLAAYENPKASGRYYGVYESWHWKDIYAELQKIFPRMKMPEPITEPAVEPTGFDFSRRDSLGVQMRDIPTMLRETVEWIKSLPFKSD
;
A
#
# COMPACT_ATOMS: atom_id res chain seq x y z
N MET A 1 3.96 -0.50 -3.72
CA MET A 1 4.41 0.75 -3.07
C MET A 1 3.29 1.78 -3.18
N TYR A 2 2.98 2.47 -2.11
CA TYR A 2 1.88 3.42 -1.97
C TYR A 2 2.40 4.84 -1.73
N GLY A 3 1.52 5.82 -1.72
CA GLY A 3 1.85 7.22 -1.54
C GLY A 3 1.90 8.04 -2.83
N PRO A 4 2.15 9.34 -2.74
CA PRO A 4 2.26 10.23 -3.89
C PRO A 4 3.40 9.84 -4.82
N VAL A 5 3.15 9.78 -6.13
CA VAL A 5 4.19 9.53 -7.14
C VAL A 5 4.76 10.86 -7.65
N ILE A 6 6.07 10.95 -7.70
CA ILE A 6 6.76 12.20 -8.04
C ILE A 6 6.81 12.43 -9.56
N LEU A 7 6.85 11.34 -10.35
CA LEU A 7 7.01 11.44 -11.81
C LEU A 7 5.67 11.55 -12.51
N PRO A 8 5.46 12.58 -13.36
CA PRO A 8 4.24 12.73 -14.14
C PRO A 8 4.03 11.55 -15.11
N GLY A 9 2.77 11.14 -15.29
CA GLY A 9 2.38 10.14 -16.29
C GLY A 9 2.60 8.67 -15.89
N HIS A 10 3.15 8.37 -14.73
CA HIS A 10 3.44 7.00 -14.26
C HIS A 10 2.35 6.41 -13.36
N MET A 11 1.08 6.49 -13.80
CA MET A 11 -0.01 5.72 -13.14
C MET A 11 -0.24 4.35 -13.80
N LYS A 12 0.64 3.92 -14.69
CA LYS A 12 0.58 2.58 -15.29
C LYS A 12 1.23 1.59 -14.34
N GLY A 13 0.42 0.97 -13.52
CA GLY A 13 0.88 -0.07 -12.62
C GLY A 13 0.20 -0.03 -11.25
N ASN A 14 0.25 -1.13 -10.58
CA ASN A 14 -0.26 -1.28 -9.22
C ASN A 14 0.57 -0.50 -8.21
N PRO A 15 -0.01 0.03 -7.15
CA PRO A 15 -1.43 -0.03 -6.76
C PRO A 15 -2.27 1.17 -7.24
N HIS A 16 -1.66 2.20 -7.82
CA HIS A 16 -2.34 3.46 -8.15
C HIS A 16 -3.44 3.29 -9.21
N SER A 17 -3.21 2.44 -10.22
CA SER A 17 -4.17 2.24 -11.30
C SER A 17 -5.48 1.63 -10.83
N TRP A 18 -5.45 0.65 -9.94
CA TRP A 18 -6.68 0.04 -9.44
C TRP A 18 -7.39 0.92 -8.40
N LEU A 19 -6.65 1.65 -7.57
CA LEU A 19 -7.24 2.64 -6.68
C LEU A 19 -7.94 3.76 -7.46
N LYS A 20 -7.34 4.23 -8.56
CA LYS A 20 -7.98 5.19 -9.46
C LYS A 20 -9.33 4.65 -9.96
N LYS A 21 -9.38 3.42 -10.43
CA LYS A 21 -10.64 2.79 -10.88
C LYS A 21 -11.71 2.76 -9.77
N VAL A 22 -11.33 2.38 -8.56
CA VAL A 22 -12.25 2.41 -7.41
C VAL A 22 -12.76 3.84 -7.13
N ILE A 23 -11.88 4.85 -7.22
CA ILE A 23 -12.27 6.26 -7.05
C ILE A 23 -13.27 6.69 -8.13
N GLU A 24 -13.11 6.21 -9.36
CA GLU A 24 -13.98 6.48 -10.51
C GLU A 24 -15.28 5.65 -10.48
N GLY A 25 -15.47 4.81 -9.47
CA GLY A 25 -16.67 3.99 -9.30
C GLY A 25 -16.68 2.69 -10.13
N GLU A 26 -15.53 2.31 -10.69
CA GLU A 26 -15.36 1.03 -11.36
C GLU A 26 -15.26 -0.13 -10.37
N GLU A 27 -15.40 -1.34 -10.88
CA GLU A 27 -15.25 -2.54 -10.06
C GLU A 27 -13.82 -2.72 -9.55
N PRO A 28 -13.65 -3.24 -8.33
CA PRO A 28 -12.33 -3.58 -7.80
C PRO A 28 -11.66 -4.67 -8.64
N PRO A 29 -10.34 -4.82 -8.55
CA PRO A 29 -9.59 -5.76 -9.39
C PRO A 29 -9.93 -7.24 -9.12
N HIS A 30 -10.51 -7.54 -7.98
CA HIS A 30 -10.87 -8.89 -7.59
C HIS A 30 -12.39 -9.05 -7.57
N GLN A 31 -12.90 -10.14 -8.16
CA GLN A 31 -14.31 -10.52 -8.06
C GLN A 31 -14.61 -11.14 -6.68
N LYS A 32 -13.70 -11.96 -6.18
CA LYS A 32 -13.70 -12.53 -4.83
C LYS A 32 -12.43 -12.10 -4.09
N ILE A 33 -12.56 -11.83 -2.80
CA ILE A 33 -11.41 -11.47 -1.96
C ILE A 33 -10.40 -12.63 -1.98
N PRO A 34 -9.13 -12.41 -2.40
CA PRO A 34 -8.12 -13.46 -2.34
C PRO A 34 -7.86 -13.87 -0.88
N ASN A 35 -7.81 -15.18 -0.64
CA ASN A 35 -7.36 -15.70 0.65
C ASN A 35 -5.82 -15.68 0.70
N ASP A 36 -5.27 -14.49 0.75
CA ASP A 36 -3.84 -14.21 0.68
C ASP A 36 -3.56 -12.85 1.32
N SER A 37 -2.28 -12.52 1.46
CA SER A 37 -1.83 -11.22 1.97
C SER A 37 -1.00 -10.46 0.95
N THR A 38 -0.91 -9.16 1.12
CA THR A 38 0.00 -8.31 0.36
C THR A 38 0.84 -7.46 1.29
N SER A 39 2.12 -7.34 0.92
CA SER A 39 3.09 -6.51 1.63
C SER A 39 3.03 -5.08 1.13
N MET A 40 3.05 -4.13 2.03
CA MET A 40 2.85 -2.72 1.71
C MET A 40 3.99 -1.85 2.21
N SER A 41 4.35 -0.84 1.42
CA SER A 41 5.36 0.16 1.74
C SER A 41 4.92 1.52 1.23
N HIS A 42 5.19 2.56 2.00
CA HIS A 42 5.01 3.93 1.56
C HIS A 42 6.26 4.45 0.86
N LEU A 43 6.10 5.17 -0.24
CA LEU A 43 7.22 5.68 -1.04
C LEU A 43 8.20 6.54 -0.22
N HIS A 44 7.68 7.46 0.58
CA HIS A 44 8.51 8.35 1.40
C HIS A 44 9.23 7.58 2.51
N ASP A 45 8.60 6.58 3.10
CA ASP A 45 9.23 5.77 4.15
C ASP A 45 10.36 4.91 3.57
N LEU A 46 10.15 4.36 2.37
CA LEU A 46 11.20 3.64 1.66
C LEU A 46 12.39 4.55 1.35
N ALA A 47 12.14 5.78 0.88
CA ALA A 47 13.19 6.76 0.66
C ALA A 47 13.94 7.12 1.96
N SER A 48 13.21 7.27 3.07
CA SER A 48 13.79 7.52 4.40
C SER A 48 14.64 6.37 4.89
N LEU A 49 14.24 5.12 4.63
CA LEU A 49 15.07 3.94 4.96
C LEU A 49 16.37 3.92 4.15
N PHE A 50 16.33 4.25 2.86
CA PHE A 50 17.54 4.37 2.05
C PHE A 50 18.47 5.45 2.59
N LEU A 51 17.95 6.62 2.94
CA LEU A 51 18.74 7.71 3.50
C LEU A 51 19.36 7.33 4.86
N ALA A 52 18.55 6.73 5.75
CA ALA A 52 19.04 6.30 7.06
C ALA A 52 20.13 5.23 6.94
N ALA A 53 19.99 4.29 6.01
CA ALA A 53 21.03 3.29 5.76
C ALA A 53 22.30 3.91 5.17
N TYR A 54 22.16 4.89 4.29
CA TYR A 54 23.30 5.60 3.69
C TYR A 54 24.08 6.41 4.75
N GLU A 55 23.40 7.08 5.65
CA GLU A 55 23.99 7.91 6.70
C GLU A 55 24.56 7.09 7.89
N ASN A 56 24.19 5.82 8.01
CA ASN A 56 24.64 4.97 9.09
C ASN A 56 25.89 4.18 8.70
N PRO A 57 27.09 4.52 9.24
CA PRO A 57 28.33 3.84 8.89
C PRO A 57 28.36 2.35 9.28
N LYS A 58 27.46 1.90 10.15
CA LYS A 58 27.31 0.50 10.55
C LYS A 58 26.31 -0.27 9.69
N ALA A 59 25.57 0.41 8.80
CA ALA A 59 24.60 -0.25 7.94
C ALA A 59 25.32 -1.10 6.88
N SER A 60 24.85 -2.33 6.71
CA SER A 60 25.39 -3.25 5.70
C SER A 60 24.37 -4.31 5.33
N GLY A 61 24.50 -4.88 4.14
CA GLY A 61 23.65 -5.97 3.67
C GLY A 61 22.24 -5.55 3.32
N ARG A 62 21.26 -6.41 3.56
CA ARG A 62 19.87 -6.26 3.12
C ARG A 62 18.95 -5.85 4.27
N TYR A 63 17.99 -4.99 3.96
CA TYR A 63 16.92 -4.52 4.85
C TYR A 63 15.58 -4.70 4.16
N TYR A 64 14.55 -5.10 4.91
CA TYR A 64 13.20 -5.09 4.38
C TYR A 64 12.67 -3.66 4.30
N GLY A 65 12.23 -3.24 3.11
CA GLY A 65 11.56 -1.95 2.89
C GLY A 65 10.05 -2.02 3.07
N VAL A 66 9.55 -3.07 3.69
CA VAL A 66 8.12 -3.31 3.91
C VAL A 66 7.70 -2.76 5.26
N TYR A 67 6.52 -2.11 5.33
CA TYR A 67 5.93 -1.79 6.62
C TYR A 67 5.41 -3.07 7.28
N GLU A 68 4.44 -3.72 6.61
CA GLU A 68 3.75 -4.89 7.12
C GLU A 68 2.98 -5.57 5.98
N SER A 69 2.54 -6.80 6.18
CA SER A 69 1.61 -7.48 5.28
C SER A 69 0.23 -7.55 5.92
N TRP A 70 -0.80 -7.26 5.12
CA TRP A 70 -2.18 -7.43 5.53
C TRP A 70 -2.91 -8.39 4.60
N HIS A 71 -3.84 -9.15 5.16
CA HIS A 71 -4.76 -9.96 4.39
C HIS A 71 -5.67 -9.06 3.53
N TRP A 72 -5.99 -9.49 2.32
CA TRP A 72 -6.81 -8.69 1.41
C TRP A 72 -8.17 -8.31 2.00
N LYS A 73 -8.78 -9.16 2.85
CA LYS A 73 -10.04 -8.82 3.53
C LYS A 73 -9.93 -7.54 4.37
N ASP A 74 -8.79 -7.36 5.05
CA ASP A 74 -8.58 -6.21 5.93
C ASP A 74 -8.28 -4.95 5.12
N ILE A 75 -7.59 -5.09 3.98
CA ILE A 75 -7.37 -3.99 3.04
C ILE A 75 -8.69 -3.51 2.44
N TYR A 76 -9.56 -4.43 2.02
CA TYR A 76 -10.89 -4.05 1.52
C TYR A 76 -11.76 -3.44 2.61
N ALA A 77 -11.66 -3.88 3.85
CA ALA A 77 -12.36 -3.26 4.97
C ALA A 77 -11.91 -1.81 5.20
N GLU A 78 -10.61 -1.52 5.10
CA GLU A 78 -10.10 -0.14 5.18
C GLU A 78 -10.55 0.71 3.99
N LEU A 79 -10.54 0.16 2.78
CA LEU A 79 -11.04 0.86 1.59
C LEU A 79 -12.51 1.18 1.70
N GLN A 80 -13.32 0.29 2.27
CA GLN A 80 -14.75 0.53 2.49
C GLN A 80 -15.01 1.70 3.45
N LYS A 81 -14.14 1.94 4.43
CA LYS A 81 -14.22 3.12 5.29
C LYS A 81 -14.00 4.42 4.51
N ILE A 82 -13.09 4.39 3.51
CA ILE A 82 -12.80 5.54 2.64
C ILE A 82 -13.91 5.72 1.58
N PHE A 83 -14.41 4.61 1.04
CA PHE A 83 -15.42 4.53 -0.01
C PHE A 83 -16.63 3.69 0.42
N PRO A 84 -17.54 4.21 1.26
CA PRO A 84 -18.66 3.41 1.81
C PRO A 84 -19.60 2.82 0.75
N ARG A 85 -19.60 3.39 -0.46
CA ARG A 85 -20.47 2.96 -1.57
C ARG A 85 -19.75 2.07 -2.59
N MET A 86 -18.47 1.72 -2.37
CA MET A 86 -17.76 0.84 -3.30
C MET A 86 -18.42 -0.55 -3.35
N LYS A 87 -18.41 -1.15 -4.54
CA LYS A 87 -18.80 -2.55 -4.68
C LYS A 87 -17.73 -3.42 -4.05
N MET A 88 -18.09 -4.14 -3.01
CA MET A 88 -17.17 -5.07 -2.36
C MET A 88 -17.05 -6.38 -3.16
N PRO A 89 -15.86 -6.97 -3.26
CA PRO A 89 -15.70 -8.32 -3.76
C PRO A 89 -16.44 -9.34 -2.88
N GLU A 90 -16.73 -10.50 -3.43
CA GLU A 90 -17.28 -11.62 -2.65
C GLU A 90 -16.32 -11.98 -1.50
N PRO A 91 -16.85 -12.19 -0.29
CA PRO A 91 -16.02 -12.55 0.86
C PRO A 91 -15.38 -13.94 0.69
N ILE A 92 -14.30 -14.17 1.42
CA ILE A 92 -13.73 -15.53 1.55
C ILE A 92 -14.71 -16.43 2.31
N THR A 93 -14.75 -17.69 1.94
CA THR A 93 -15.60 -18.72 2.56
C THR A 93 -14.82 -19.68 3.47
N GLU A 94 -13.53 -19.77 3.24
CA GLU A 94 -12.56 -20.53 4.03
C GLU A 94 -11.91 -19.67 5.13
N PRO A 95 -11.30 -20.29 6.16
CA PRO A 95 -10.54 -19.54 7.16
C PRO A 95 -9.44 -18.69 6.50
N ALA A 96 -9.29 -17.44 6.95
CA ALA A 96 -8.27 -16.55 6.43
C ALA A 96 -6.87 -17.06 6.77
N VAL A 97 -5.97 -17.09 5.78
CA VAL A 97 -4.56 -17.38 6.02
C VAL A 97 -3.89 -16.25 6.79
N GLU A 98 -2.90 -16.59 7.61
CA GLU A 98 -2.08 -15.59 8.28
C GLU A 98 -1.29 -14.75 7.27
N PRO A 99 -1.23 -13.42 7.44
CA PRO A 99 -0.38 -12.59 6.60
C PRO A 99 1.09 -13.00 6.68
N THR A 100 1.82 -12.78 5.58
CA THR A 100 3.26 -13.02 5.52
C THR A 100 3.99 -12.23 6.61
N GLY A 101 4.72 -12.93 7.47
CA GLY A 101 5.56 -12.34 8.51
C GLY A 101 6.97 -12.05 8.02
N PHE A 102 7.61 -11.05 8.65
CA PHE A 102 9.01 -10.69 8.40
C PHE A 102 9.72 -10.45 9.73
N ASP A 103 11.00 -10.72 9.78
CA ASP A 103 11.86 -10.20 10.84
C ASP A 103 12.28 -8.78 10.48
N PHE A 104 11.68 -7.81 11.15
CA PHE A 104 11.94 -6.39 10.93
C PHE A 104 13.05 -5.79 11.80
N SER A 105 13.73 -6.59 12.62
CA SER A 105 14.73 -6.10 13.58
C SER A 105 15.81 -5.25 12.93
N ARG A 106 16.31 -5.64 11.75
CA ARG A 106 17.30 -4.86 11.00
C ARG A 106 16.74 -3.55 10.45
N ARG A 107 15.53 -3.58 9.88
CA ARG A 107 14.84 -2.36 9.43
C ARG A 107 14.65 -1.39 10.59
N ASP A 108 14.15 -1.87 11.71
CA ASP A 108 13.84 -1.06 12.89
C ASP A 108 15.10 -0.46 13.52
N SER A 109 16.26 -1.10 13.36
CA SER A 109 17.55 -0.56 13.79
C SER A 109 17.96 0.73 13.08
N LEU A 110 17.35 1.04 11.93
CA LEU A 110 17.58 2.31 11.21
C LEU A 110 16.83 3.50 11.82
N GLY A 111 15.90 3.27 12.75
CA GLY A 111 15.21 4.33 13.49
C GLY A 111 14.18 5.14 12.69
N VAL A 112 13.75 4.66 11.52
CA VAL A 112 12.76 5.33 10.69
C VAL A 112 11.36 4.99 11.19
N GLN A 113 10.56 6.01 11.49
CA GLN A 113 9.15 5.84 11.79
C GLN A 113 8.36 5.71 10.49
N MET A 114 7.72 4.56 10.30
CA MET A 114 6.98 4.24 9.09
C MET A 114 5.48 4.47 9.27
N ARG A 115 4.82 4.86 8.17
CA ARG A 115 3.36 5.02 8.12
C ARG A 115 2.68 3.67 8.14
N ASP A 116 1.55 3.61 8.84
CA ASP A 116 0.69 2.43 8.82
C ASP A 116 -0.11 2.29 7.50
N ILE A 117 -0.71 1.13 7.30
CA ILE A 117 -1.45 0.82 6.06
C ILE A 117 -2.68 1.72 5.89
N PRO A 118 -3.51 2.01 6.90
CA PRO A 118 -4.60 2.97 6.75
C PRO A 118 -4.12 4.34 6.27
N THR A 119 -3.02 4.85 6.79
CA THR A 119 -2.42 6.12 6.37
C THR A 119 -1.93 6.05 4.93
N MET A 120 -1.24 4.97 4.54
CA MET A 120 -0.81 4.77 3.15
C MET A 120 -1.97 4.83 2.16
N LEU A 121 -3.07 4.15 2.48
CA LEU A 121 -4.25 4.11 1.63
C LEU A 121 -4.89 5.50 1.50
N ARG A 122 -5.08 6.21 2.62
CA ARG A 122 -5.65 7.57 2.60
C ARG A 122 -4.79 8.54 1.81
N GLU A 123 -3.49 8.61 2.08
CA GLU A 123 -2.57 9.53 1.38
C GLU A 123 -2.52 9.23 -0.13
N THR A 124 -2.53 7.96 -0.51
CA THR A 124 -2.55 7.56 -1.92
C THR A 124 -3.85 8.00 -2.60
N VAL A 125 -4.99 7.77 -1.96
CA VAL A 125 -6.31 8.19 -2.47
C VAL A 125 -6.41 9.71 -2.59
N GLU A 126 -5.97 10.45 -1.59
CA GLU A 126 -5.98 11.93 -1.60
C GLU A 126 -5.11 12.47 -2.73
N TRP A 127 -3.92 11.90 -2.91
CA TRP A 127 -3.05 12.27 -4.00
C TRP A 127 -3.68 11.99 -5.38
N ILE A 128 -4.26 10.81 -5.60
CA ILE A 128 -4.93 10.47 -6.86
C ILE A 128 -6.07 11.47 -7.14
N LYS A 129 -6.88 11.79 -6.12
CA LYS A 129 -7.98 12.77 -6.24
C LYS A 129 -7.49 14.18 -6.56
N SER A 130 -6.28 14.54 -6.18
CA SER A 130 -5.69 15.86 -6.46
C SER A 130 -5.18 16.01 -7.90
N LEU A 131 -5.05 14.89 -8.63
CA LEU A 131 -4.59 14.91 -10.00
C LEU A 131 -5.71 15.44 -10.93
N PRO A 132 -5.36 16.27 -11.96
CA PRO A 132 -6.33 16.60 -12.98
C PRO A 132 -6.66 15.31 -13.76
N PHE A 133 -7.87 14.80 -13.56
CA PHE A 133 -8.39 13.76 -14.42
C PHE A 133 -8.57 14.36 -15.82
N LYS A 134 -7.75 13.96 -16.77
CA LYS A 134 -8.08 14.20 -18.16
C LYS A 134 -9.31 13.34 -18.46
N SER A 135 -10.45 13.97 -18.66
CA SER A 135 -11.55 13.37 -19.38
C SER A 135 -11.04 13.09 -20.81
N ASP A 136 -10.81 11.83 -21.14
CA ASP A 136 -10.60 11.42 -22.52
C ASP A 136 -11.89 11.60 -23.29
#